data_0e9b0457018cb961a03b33a13c9482d1
#
_entry.id   0e9b0457018cb961a03b33a13c9482d1
#
_cell.length_a   1.000
_cell.length_b   1.000
_cell.length_c   1.000
_cell.angle_alpha   90.00
_cell.angle_beta   90.00
_cell.angle_gamma   90.00
#
_symmetry.space_group_name_H-M   'P 1'
#
loop_
_entity.id
_entity.type
_entity.pdbx_description
1 polymer ?
#
loop_
_entity_poly.entity_id
_entity_poly.type
_entity_poly.pdbx_seq_one_letter_code
_entity_poly.pdbx_strand_id
1 'polypeptide(L)'
;MKYALLVHQPKEYFDRRQDQTAITAGRAYGEALQAAGVLVGGAGLQSPKTATTVSVRDGKRQVHDGPYAETKEFLAGFGIIDVPNLARF
;
A
#
# COMPACT_ATOMS: atom_id res chain seq x y z
N MET A 1 6.03 -4.65 -18.79
CA MET A 1 4.65 -4.41 -18.37
C MET A 1 4.64 -3.99 -16.91
N LYS A 2 3.84 -3.00 -16.59
CA LYS A 2 3.77 -2.49 -15.22
C LYS A 2 2.65 -3.16 -14.43
N TYR A 3 2.94 -3.46 -13.18
CA TYR A 3 1.97 -4.05 -12.26
C TYR A 3 1.97 -3.24 -10.97
N ALA A 4 0.85 -3.18 -10.31
CA ALA A 4 0.72 -2.59 -8.99
C ALA A 4 0.71 -3.70 -7.93
N LEU A 5 1.60 -3.61 -6.97
CA LEU A 5 1.60 -4.48 -5.80
C LEU A 5 0.88 -3.76 -4.69
N LEU A 6 -0.22 -4.31 -4.24
CA LEU A 6 -1.00 -3.73 -3.15
C LEU A 6 -0.69 -4.49 -1.87
N VAL A 7 -0.18 -3.79 -0.88
CA VAL A 7 0.20 -4.39 0.40
C VAL A 7 -0.91 -4.14 1.40
N HIS A 8 -1.54 -5.21 1.86
CA HIS A 8 -2.59 -5.16 2.86
C HIS A 8 -2.06 -5.69 4.19
N GLN A 9 -2.41 -5.01 5.27
CA GLN A 9 -1.97 -5.38 6.61
C GLN A 9 -3.14 -5.32 7.57
N PRO A 10 -3.15 -6.18 8.61
CA PRO A 10 -4.18 -6.11 9.64
C PRO A 10 -4.04 -4.83 10.47
N LYS A 11 -5.09 -4.49 11.20
CA LYS A 11 -5.12 -3.27 12.01
C LYS A 11 -3.94 -3.19 12.98
N GLU A 12 -3.56 -4.31 13.55
CA GLU A 12 -2.46 -4.40 14.51
C GLU A 12 -1.13 -3.95 13.92
N TYR A 13 -0.94 -4.13 12.62
CA TYR A 13 0.27 -3.67 11.93
C TYR A 13 0.43 -2.16 12.06
N PHE A 14 -0.65 -1.41 11.91
CA PHE A 14 -0.58 0.04 11.97
C PHE A 14 -0.28 0.53 13.38
N ASP A 15 -0.73 -0.20 14.39
CA ASP A 15 -0.44 0.11 15.78
C ASP A 15 1.02 -0.21 16.14
N ARG A 16 1.65 -1.12 15.39
CA ARG A 16 3.02 -1.58 15.62
C ARG A 16 4.03 -1.00 14.65
N ARG A 17 3.71 0.09 13.97
CA ARG A 17 4.62 0.70 12.99
C ARG A 17 5.92 1.21 13.60
N GLN A 18 5.95 1.40 14.91
CA GLN A 18 7.18 1.78 15.62
C GLN A 18 8.08 0.57 15.88
N ASP A 19 7.62 -0.63 15.62
CA ASP A 19 8.41 -1.85 15.81
C ASP A 19 9.50 -1.94 14.75
N GLN A 20 10.75 -1.90 15.19
CA GLN A 20 11.91 -1.93 14.29
C GLN A 20 11.98 -3.20 13.45
N THR A 21 11.55 -4.32 14.00
CA THR A 21 11.58 -5.60 13.29
C THR A 21 10.67 -5.56 12.06
N ALA A 22 9.44 -5.06 12.23
CA ALA A 22 8.48 -4.96 11.13
C ALA A 22 8.97 -3.98 10.07
N ILE A 23 9.51 -2.83 10.49
CA ILE A 23 10.03 -1.81 9.58
C ILE A 23 11.22 -2.36 8.79
N THR A 24 12.13 -3.06 9.46
CA THR A 24 13.34 -3.60 8.84
C THR A 24 13.01 -4.63 7.77
N ALA A 25 12.06 -5.53 8.03
CA ALA A 25 11.66 -6.56 7.07
C ALA A 25 11.07 -5.93 5.80
N GLY A 26 10.18 -4.95 5.96
CA GLY A 26 9.57 -4.26 4.82
C GLY A 26 10.59 -3.48 4.02
N ARG A 27 11.53 -2.82 4.70
CA ARG A 27 12.60 -2.06 4.04
C ARG A 27 13.52 -2.98 3.24
N ALA A 28 13.89 -4.14 3.81
CA ALA A 28 14.76 -5.08 3.12
C ALA A 28 14.13 -5.58 1.81
N TYR A 29 12.83 -5.86 1.82
CA TYR A 29 12.12 -6.29 0.63
C TYR A 29 12.09 -5.17 -0.43
N GLY A 30 11.79 -3.94 -0.03
CA GLY A 30 11.78 -2.80 -0.93
C GLY A 30 13.14 -2.52 -1.54
N GLU A 31 14.20 -2.62 -0.73
CA GLU A 31 15.57 -2.44 -1.21
C GLU A 31 15.97 -3.52 -2.22
N ALA A 32 15.53 -4.76 -2.01
CA ALA A 32 15.79 -5.85 -2.94
C ALA A 32 15.12 -5.60 -4.30
N LEU A 33 13.89 -5.12 -4.29
CA LEU A 33 13.18 -4.76 -5.53
C LEU A 33 13.86 -3.61 -6.26
N GLN A 34 14.32 -2.62 -5.50
CA GLN A 34 15.02 -1.47 -6.08
C GLN A 34 16.36 -1.88 -6.67
N ALA A 35 17.11 -2.73 -5.97
CA ALA A 35 18.39 -3.25 -6.44
C ALA A 35 18.23 -4.08 -7.71
N ALA A 36 17.12 -4.79 -7.86
CA ALA A 36 16.82 -5.56 -9.06
C ALA A 36 16.37 -4.68 -10.23
N GLY A 37 16.16 -3.38 -10.00
CA GLY A 37 15.77 -2.43 -11.05
C GLY A 37 14.34 -2.56 -11.53
N VAL A 38 13.49 -3.28 -10.78
CA VAL A 38 12.09 -3.51 -11.18
C VAL A 38 11.13 -2.55 -10.52
N LEU A 39 11.52 -1.90 -9.42
CA LEU A 39 10.64 -0.98 -8.70
C LEU A 39 10.66 0.38 -9.37
N VAL A 40 9.51 0.83 -9.85
CA VAL A 40 9.35 2.09 -10.57
C VAL A 40 8.82 3.19 -9.67
N GLY A 41 8.04 2.85 -8.68
CA GLY A 41 7.46 3.83 -7.76
C GLY A 41 6.64 3.16 -6.68
N GLY A 42 6.04 3.97 -5.83
CA GLY A 42 5.20 3.48 -4.75
C GLY A 42 5.27 4.38 -3.54
N ALA A 43 4.50 4.03 -2.53
CA ALA A 43 4.46 4.75 -1.27
C ALA A 43 3.92 3.87 -0.15
N GLY A 44 4.40 4.13 1.07
CA GLY A 44 3.76 3.64 2.27
C GLY A 44 2.62 4.59 2.65
N LEU A 45 1.55 4.05 3.17
CA LEU A 45 0.37 4.82 3.53
C LEU A 45 0.25 4.96 5.03
N GLN A 46 -0.39 6.04 5.46
CA GLN A 46 -0.68 6.26 6.87
C GLN A 46 -1.80 5.33 7.35
N SER A 47 -2.04 5.33 8.66
CA SER A 47 -3.11 4.53 9.25
C SER A 47 -4.46 4.81 8.57
N PRO A 48 -5.31 3.78 8.39
CA PRO A 48 -6.64 3.98 7.81
C PRO A 48 -7.51 4.95 8.62
N LYS A 49 -7.17 5.23 9.87
CA LYS A 49 -7.86 6.24 10.68
C LYS A 49 -7.76 7.64 10.07
N THR A 50 -6.72 7.90 9.26
CA THR A 50 -6.52 9.19 8.61
C THR A 50 -7.07 9.22 7.19
N ALA A 51 -7.69 8.14 6.73
CA ALA A 51 -8.18 8.03 5.36
C ALA A 51 -9.36 8.96 5.10
N THR A 52 -9.47 9.39 3.87
CA THR A 52 -10.62 10.14 3.38
C THR A 52 -11.13 9.43 2.13
N THR A 53 -12.42 9.17 2.08
CA THR A 53 -13.04 8.56 0.91
C THR A 53 -13.75 9.63 0.12
N VAL A 54 -13.44 9.69 -1.17
CA VAL A 54 -14.10 10.61 -2.11
C VAL A 54 -14.83 9.76 -3.14
N SER A 55 -16.12 9.99 -3.31
CA SER A 55 -16.89 9.33 -4.33
C SER A 55 -17.63 10.36 -5.19
N VAL A 56 -17.84 10.00 -6.45
CA VAL A 56 -18.58 10.84 -7.40
C VAL A 56 -19.71 10.00 -7.95
N ARG A 57 -20.94 10.43 -7.73
CA ARG A 57 -22.14 9.79 -8.25
C ARG A 57 -23.04 10.85 -8.87
N ASP A 58 -23.47 10.58 -10.10
CA ASP A 58 -24.37 11.49 -10.83
C ASP A 58 -23.83 12.92 -10.88
N GLY A 59 -22.50 13.04 -11.06
CA GLY A 59 -21.83 14.34 -11.10
C GLY A 59 -21.65 15.02 -9.76
N LYS A 60 -22.04 14.38 -8.66
CA LYS A 60 -21.92 14.92 -7.31
C LYS A 60 -20.76 14.27 -6.57
N ARG A 61 -19.90 15.11 -6.01
CA ARG A 61 -18.77 14.64 -5.19
C ARG A 61 -19.22 14.52 -3.73
N GLN A 62 -18.92 13.38 -3.15
CA GLN A 62 -19.15 13.13 -1.74
C GLN A 62 -17.80 12.84 -1.07
N VAL A 63 -17.56 13.46 0.07
CA VAL A 63 -16.33 13.29 0.85
C VAL A 63 -16.73 12.76 2.22
N HIS A 64 -16.04 11.72 2.66
CA HIS A 64 -16.36 11.04 3.90
C HIS A 64 -15.06 10.67 4.62
N ASP A 65 -14.98 10.97 5.91
CA ASP A 65 -13.83 10.59 6.70
C ASP A 65 -13.83 9.10 6.99
N GLY A 66 -12.67 8.49 6.82
CA GLY A 66 -12.49 7.07 7.05
C GLY A 66 -12.26 6.28 5.76
N PRO A 67 -11.86 5.01 5.88
CA PRO A 67 -11.62 4.16 4.73
C PRO A 67 -12.92 3.81 4.01
N TYR A 68 -12.78 3.42 2.74
CA TYR A 68 -13.92 3.05 1.89
C TYR A 68 -14.75 1.92 2.52
N ALA A 69 -14.10 0.96 3.14
CA ALA A 69 -14.78 -0.17 3.77
C ALA A 69 -14.03 -0.55 5.04
N GLU A 70 -14.78 -1.05 6.03
CA GLU A 70 -14.18 -1.67 7.20
C GLU A 70 -13.91 -3.14 6.86
N THR A 71 -12.65 -3.53 6.95
CA THR A 71 -12.19 -4.87 6.61
C THR A 71 -11.24 -5.36 7.69
N LYS A 72 -10.85 -6.63 7.62
CA LYS A 72 -9.85 -7.18 8.54
C LYS A 72 -8.46 -6.69 8.22
N GLU A 73 -8.23 -6.32 6.95
CA GLU A 73 -6.94 -5.82 6.49
C GLU A 73 -7.16 -4.53 5.72
N PHE A 74 -6.23 -3.61 5.84
CA PHE A 74 -6.28 -2.30 5.19
C PHE A 74 -5.06 -2.13 4.30
N LEU A 75 -5.20 -1.30 3.28
CA LEU A 75 -4.10 -0.99 2.39
C LEU A 75 -3.03 -0.22 3.17
N ALA A 76 -1.84 -0.80 3.26
CA ALA A 76 -0.71 -0.21 3.99
C ALA A 76 0.28 0.47 3.06
N GLY A 77 0.26 0.13 1.78
CA GLY A 77 1.17 0.71 0.81
C GLY A 77 0.97 0.08 -0.55
N PHE A 78 1.69 0.62 -1.51
CA PHE A 78 1.69 0.06 -2.86
C PHE A 78 3.06 0.26 -3.50
N GLY A 79 3.37 -0.61 -4.45
CA GLY A 79 4.55 -0.47 -5.29
C GLY A 79 4.16 -0.69 -6.74
N ILE A 80 4.86 0.00 -7.63
CA ILE A 80 4.70 -0.22 -9.06
C ILE A 80 5.97 -0.88 -9.56
N ILE A 81 5.83 -2.04 -10.19
CA ILE A 81 6.95 -2.78 -10.74
C ILE A 81 6.82 -2.88 -12.26
N ASP A 82 7.95 -2.95 -12.93
CA ASP A 82 7.99 -3.15 -14.36
C ASP A 82 8.78 -4.42 -14.65
N VAL A 83 8.06 -5.47 -15.03
CA VAL A 83 8.63 -6.79 -15.30
C VAL A 83 7.96 -7.35 -16.56
N PRO A 84 8.60 -8.30 -17.27
CA PRO A 84 8.01 -8.89 -18.47
C PRO A 84 6.69 -9.63 -18.18
N ASN A 85 6.62 -10.31 -17.02
CA ASN A 85 5.42 -10.98 -16.55
C ASN A 85 5.59 -11.26 -15.05
N LEU A 86 4.49 -11.65 -14.39
CA LEU A 86 4.51 -11.90 -12.94
C LEU A 86 5.30 -13.16 -12.56
N ALA A 87 5.52 -14.07 -13.47
CA ALA A 87 6.31 -15.27 -13.19
C ALA A 87 7.78 -14.95 -12.91
N ARG A 88 8.25 -13.78 -13.35
CA ARG A 88 9.62 -13.33 -13.13
C ARG A 88 9.76 -12.43 -11.90
N PHE A 89 8.68 -12.24 -11.21
CA PHE A 89 8.67 -11.51 -9.95
C PHE A 89 8.71 -12.48 -8.78
#